data_bc6b1a1e40253f6b59ec950430e4b2eb
#
_entry.id   bc6b1a1e40253f6b59ec950430e4b2eb
#
_cell.length_a   1.000
_cell.length_b   1.000
_cell.length_c   1.000
_cell.angle_alpha   90.00
_cell.angle_beta   90.00
_cell.angle_gamma   90.00
#
_symmetry.space_group_name_H-M   'P 1'
#
loop_
_entity.id
_entity.type
_entity.pdbx_description
1 polymer ?
#
loop_
_entity_poly.entity_id
_entity_poly.type
_entity_poly.pdbx_seq_one_letter_code
_entity_poly.pdbx_strand_id
1 'polypeptide(L)' 'MNQSVAHHELIASFKRAEADAAHKLGLIKAVANKGPKAIGAAVETAAKAAKRRDSFAKKLADLGVDLTT' A
#
# COMPACT_ATOMS: atom_id res chain seq x y z
N MET A 1 11.45 -9.57 24.23
CA MET A 1 11.08 -9.13 24.08
C MET A 1 10.86 -8.33 23.23
N ASN A 2 11.11 -8.11 22.43
CA ASN A 2 10.84 -7.15 21.62
C ASN A 2 10.36 -7.48 20.29
N GLN A 3 9.68 -8.64 20.14
CA GLN A 3 8.93 -8.95 18.95
C GLN A 3 7.89 -7.89 18.67
N SER A 4 7.30 -7.36 19.73
CA SER A 4 6.26 -6.34 19.55
C SER A 4 6.81 -5.08 18.92
N VAL A 5 8.08 -4.73 19.16
CA VAL A 5 8.67 -3.56 18.54
C VAL A 5 8.84 -3.77 17.03
N ALA A 6 9.36 -4.94 16.64
CA ALA A 6 9.53 -5.26 15.23
C ALA A 6 8.18 -5.31 14.51
N HIS A 7 7.17 -5.92 15.15
CA HIS A 7 5.83 -5.96 14.58
C HIS A 7 5.25 -4.55 14.44
N HIS A 8 5.51 -3.71 15.43
CA HIS A 8 5.02 -2.34 15.41
C HIS A 8 5.57 -1.57 14.22
N GLU A 9 6.85 -1.73 13.93
CA GLU A 9 7.47 -1.07 12.79
C GLU A 9 6.91 -1.59 11.48
N LEU A 10 6.70 -2.91 11.38
CA LEU A 10 6.11 -3.49 10.19
C LEU A 10 4.67 -3.02 9.99
N ILE A 11 3.91 -2.97 11.08
CA ILE A 11 2.53 -2.48 11.01
C ILE A 11 2.50 -1.03 10.56
N ALA A 12 3.39 -0.20 11.09
CA ALA A 12 3.47 1.20 10.68
C ALA A 12 3.84 1.33 9.20
N SER A 13 4.77 0.51 8.73
CA SER A 13 5.16 0.50 7.32
C SER A 13 4.00 0.05 6.43
N PHE A 14 3.27 -0.97 6.88
CA PHE A 14 2.10 -1.44 6.16
C PHE A 14 1.04 -0.34 6.06
N LYS A 15 0.77 0.33 7.16
CA LYS A 15 -0.24 1.39 7.17
C LYS A 15 0.15 2.55 6.26
N ARG A 16 1.42 2.90 6.23
CA ARG A 16 1.89 3.93 5.30
C ARG A 16 1.75 3.49 3.85
N ALA A 17 2.09 2.22 3.57
CA ALA A 17 1.96 1.69 2.22
C ALA A 17 0.49 1.62 1.80
N GLU A 18 -0.39 1.28 2.74
CA GLU A 18 -1.82 1.23 2.50
C GLU A 18 -2.37 2.62 2.18
N ALA A 19 -1.97 3.62 2.96
CA ALA A 19 -2.40 5.00 2.73
C ALA A 19 -1.86 5.51 1.39
N ASP A 20 -0.63 5.17 1.06
CA ASP A 20 -0.01 5.57 -0.19
C ASP A 20 -0.75 4.93 -1.38
N ALA A 21 -1.09 3.65 -1.27
CA ALA A 21 -1.84 2.96 -2.32
C ALA A 21 -3.22 3.59 -2.52
N ALA A 22 -3.90 3.93 -1.44
CA ALA A 22 -5.20 4.58 -1.52
C ALA A 22 -5.08 5.95 -2.18
N HIS A 23 -4.04 6.71 -1.82
CA HIS A 23 -3.80 8.02 -2.42
C HIS A 23 -3.55 7.89 -3.92
N LYS A 24 -2.76 6.93 -4.34
CA LYS A 24 -2.43 6.72 -5.74
C LYS A 24 -3.63 6.25 -6.55
N LEU A 25 -4.52 5.46 -5.93
CA LEU A 25 -5.78 5.12 -6.57
C LEU A 25 -6.63 6.36 -6.82
N GLY A 26 -6.65 7.28 -5.86
CA GLY A 26 -7.37 8.54 -6.03
C GLY A 26 -6.83 9.38 -7.17
N LEU A 27 -5.52 9.30 -7.44
CA LEU A 27 -4.92 10.06 -8.52
C LEU A 27 -5.39 9.60 -9.89
N ILE A 28 -5.82 8.35 -10.03
CA ILE A 28 -6.38 7.86 -11.30
C ILE A 28 -7.62 8.68 -11.66
N LYS A 29 -8.48 8.92 -10.67
CA LYS A 29 -9.66 9.77 -10.88
C LYS A 29 -9.28 11.20 -11.20
N ALA A 30 -8.25 11.70 -10.52
CA ALA A 30 -7.81 13.07 -10.71
C ALA A 30 -7.29 13.34 -12.12
N VAL A 31 -6.76 12.31 -12.79
CA VAL A 31 -6.25 12.46 -14.16
C VAL A 31 -7.14 11.83 -15.21
N ALA A 32 -8.38 11.45 -14.82
CA ALA A 32 -9.26 10.72 -15.72
C ALA A 32 -9.55 11.45 -17.01
N ASN A 33 -9.56 12.78 -16.97
CA ASN A 33 -9.81 13.59 -18.17
C ASN A 33 -8.54 14.15 -18.82
N LYS A 34 -7.37 13.63 -18.42
CA LYS A 34 -6.12 14.12 -18.98
C LYS A 34 -5.55 13.23 -20.08
N GLY A 35 -6.30 12.20 -20.46
CA GLY A 35 -5.95 11.36 -21.58
C GLY A 35 -5.36 10.02 -21.18
N PRO A 36 -5.28 9.08 -22.14
CA PRO A 36 -4.88 7.69 -21.84
C PRO A 36 -3.47 7.57 -21.30
N LYS A 37 -2.56 8.43 -21.73
CA LYS A 37 -1.18 8.35 -21.27
C LYS A 37 -1.08 8.70 -19.79
N ALA A 38 -1.77 9.76 -19.37
CA ALA A 38 -1.77 10.15 -17.97
C ALA A 38 -2.47 9.10 -17.10
N ILE A 39 -3.58 8.56 -17.60
CA ILE A 39 -4.31 7.51 -16.89
C ILE A 39 -3.45 6.27 -16.75
N GLY A 40 -2.76 5.85 -17.82
CA GLY A 40 -1.89 4.69 -17.78
C GLY A 40 -0.77 4.83 -16.78
N ALA A 41 -0.15 6.01 -16.73
CA ALA A 41 0.93 6.28 -15.76
C ALA A 41 0.40 6.21 -14.33
N ALA A 42 -0.79 6.76 -14.09
CA ALA A 42 -1.38 6.75 -12.75
C ALA A 42 -1.77 5.33 -12.33
N VAL A 43 -2.30 4.53 -13.26
CA VAL A 43 -2.64 3.13 -12.98
C VAL A 43 -1.39 2.34 -12.64
N GLU A 44 -0.31 2.53 -13.38
CA GLU A 44 0.94 1.82 -13.13
C GLU A 44 1.51 2.18 -11.76
N THR A 45 1.48 3.46 -11.42
CA THR A 45 1.94 3.92 -10.11
C THR A 45 1.10 3.33 -8.99
N ALA A 46 -0.22 3.29 -9.17
CA ALA A 46 -1.12 2.70 -8.18
C ALA A 46 -0.87 1.19 -8.03
N ALA A 47 -0.61 0.50 -9.14
CA ALA A 47 -0.33 -0.93 -9.10
C ALA A 47 0.95 -1.23 -8.32
N LYS A 48 1.99 -0.42 -8.48
CA LYS A 48 3.23 -0.58 -7.73
C LYS A 48 3.01 -0.34 -6.25
N ALA A 49 2.23 0.67 -5.91
CA ALA A 49 1.92 0.96 -4.52
C ALA A 49 1.11 -0.17 -3.89
N ALA A 50 0.17 -0.76 -4.63
CA ALA A 50 -0.61 -1.89 -4.15
C ALA A 50 0.26 -3.12 -3.91
N LYS A 51 1.22 -3.38 -4.78
CA LYS A 51 2.15 -4.50 -4.59
C LYS A 51 2.98 -4.32 -3.33
N ARG A 52 3.43 -3.11 -3.08
CA ARG A 52 4.19 -2.81 -1.88
C ARG A 52 3.36 -3.03 -0.62
N ARG A 53 2.12 -2.55 -0.64
CA ARG A 53 1.18 -2.79 0.46
C ARG A 53 1.00 -4.29 0.70
N ASP A 54 0.77 -5.05 -0.37
CA ASP A 54 0.52 -6.48 -0.27
C ASP A 54 1.75 -7.23 0.23
N SER A 55 2.94 -6.77 -0.13
CA SER A 55 4.19 -7.36 0.36
C SER A 55 4.30 -7.22 1.87
N PHE A 56 3.98 -6.05 2.41
CA PHE A 56 3.96 -5.86 3.86
C PHE A 56 2.87 -6.68 4.53
N ALA A 57 1.69 -6.75 3.92
CA ALA A 57 0.60 -7.55 4.46
C ALA A 57 0.98 -9.02 4.55
N LYS A 58 1.67 -9.52 3.53
CA LYS A 58 2.11 -10.91 3.53
C LYS A 58 3.13 -11.16 4.64
N LYS A 59 4.09 -10.26 4.81
CA LYS A 59 5.06 -10.40 5.89
C LYS A 59 4.40 -10.44 7.25
N LEU A 60 3.43 -9.58 7.47
CA LEU A 60 2.70 -9.55 8.73
C LEU A 60 1.89 -10.82 8.93
N ALA A 61 1.26 -11.32 7.88
CA ALA A 61 0.51 -12.57 7.95
C ALA A 61 1.43 -13.74 8.28
N ASP A 62 2.61 -13.77 7.69
CA ASP A 62 3.60 -14.82 7.96
C ASP A 62 4.08 -14.80 9.40
N LEU A 63 4.06 -13.64 10.03
CA LEU A 63 4.42 -13.47 11.43
C LEU A 63 3.24 -13.70 12.38
N GLY A 64 2.07 -13.99 11.84
CA GLY A 64 0.88 -14.21 12.64
C GLY A 64 0.22 -12.95 13.17
N VAL A 65 0.53 -11.81 12.59
CA VAL A 65 -0.05 -10.54 13.02
C VAL A 65 -1.42 -10.36 12.36
N ASP A 66 -2.41 -10.05 13.20
CA ASP A 66 -3.77 -9.82 12.73
C ASP A 66 -3.97 -8.34 12.43
N LEU A 67 -4.22 -8.03 11.18
CA LEU A 67 -4.39 -6.64 10.74
C LEU A 67 -5.83 -6.17 10.79
N THR A 68 -6.74 -7.04 11.14
CA THR A 68 -8.16 -6.71 11.13
C THR A 68 -8.69 -6.22 12.47
N THR A 69 -7.89 -6.28 13.49
CA THR A 69 -8.31 -5.83 14.83
C THR A 69 -8.00 -4.38 15.10
#